data_0bbe40d682cd26f0c17185029ae6b047
#
_entry.id   0bbe40d682cd26f0c17185029ae6b047
#
_cell.length_a   1.000
_cell.length_b   1.000
_cell.length_c   1.000
_cell.angle_alpha   90.00
_cell.angle_beta   90.00
_cell.angle_gamma   90.00
#
_symmetry.space_group_name_H-M   'P 1'
#
loop_
_entity.id
_entity.type
_entity.pdbx_description
1 polymer ?
#
loop_
_entity_poly.entity_id
_entity_poly.type
_entity_poly.pdbx_seq_one_letter_code
_entity_poly.pdbx_strand_id
1 'polypeptide(L)'
;GYRITDKAKILENLVYNHLLYKGYDIKVGYYGDKEIDFIGEKNGEKIYIQVALKIDSDKTAEGEFGNLLKIQDNYPKIVVTEDTFSGNSYEGIRHCPIRQFLME
;
A
#
# COMPACT_ATOMS: atom_id res chain seq x y z
N GLY A 1 -0.92 25.85 -3.11
CA GLY A 1 -1.43 24.51 -3.00
C GLY A 1 -0.33 23.47 -2.80
N TYR A 2 -0.72 22.28 -2.45
CA TYR A 2 0.20 21.18 -2.25
C TYR A 2 0.68 20.63 -3.58
N ARG A 3 1.96 20.27 -3.66
CA ARG A 3 2.50 19.52 -4.78
C ARG A 3 2.05 18.06 -4.68
N ILE A 4 2.13 17.34 -5.81
CA ILE A 4 1.81 15.89 -5.85
C ILE A 4 2.66 15.13 -4.83
N THR A 5 3.95 15.47 -4.72
CA THR A 5 4.85 14.83 -3.76
C THR A 5 4.44 15.05 -2.31
N ASP A 6 3.88 16.22 -2.00
CA ASP A 6 3.39 16.51 -0.65
C ASP A 6 2.15 15.70 -0.32
N LYS A 7 1.23 15.56 -1.28
CA LYS A 7 0.04 14.72 -1.13
C LYS A 7 0.41 13.26 -0.92
N ALA A 8 1.38 12.78 -1.67
CA ALA A 8 1.85 11.40 -1.52
C ALA A 8 2.41 11.16 -0.12
N LYS A 9 3.19 12.11 0.41
CA LYS A 9 3.71 12.01 1.77
C LYS A 9 2.61 12.02 2.83
N ILE A 10 1.59 12.85 2.66
CA ILE A 10 0.44 12.86 3.57
C ILE A 10 -0.23 11.49 3.58
N LEU A 11 -0.46 10.91 2.40
CA LEU A 11 -1.08 9.61 2.27
C LEU A 11 -0.22 8.52 2.93
N GLU A 12 1.08 8.53 2.69
CA GLU A 12 2.02 7.60 3.33
C GLU A 12 1.98 7.72 4.85
N ASN A 13 1.95 8.94 5.38
CA ASN A 13 1.87 9.17 6.83
C ASN A 13 0.56 8.65 7.42
N LEU A 14 -0.55 8.81 6.72
CA LEU A 14 -1.84 8.27 7.17
C LEU A 14 -1.79 6.75 7.26
N VAL A 15 -1.22 6.10 6.25
CA VAL A 15 -1.08 4.65 6.25
C VAL A 15 -0.16 4.18 7.38
N TYR A 16 1.00 4.82 7.52
CA TYR A 16 1.96 4.50 8.57
C TYR A 16 1.33 4.61 9.96
N ASN A 17 0.68 5.73 10.24
CA ASN A 17 0.05 5.97 11.54
C ASN A 17 -1.09 4.98 11.82
N HIS A 18 -1.84 4.62 10.79
CA HIS A 18 -2.91 3.62 10.95
C HIS A 18 -2.35 2.25 11.28
N LEU A 19 -1.28 1.85 10.63
CA LEU A 19 -0.61 0.58 10.93
C LEU A 19 -0.08 0.56 12.37
N LEU A 20 0.51 1.66 12.83
CA LEU A 20 0.94 1.78 14.23
C LEU A 20 -0.24 1.65 15.17
N TYR A 21 -1.33 2.35 14.88
CA TYR A 21 -2.55 2.28 15.68
C TYR A 21 -3.09 0.85 15.79
N LYS A 22 -2.99 0.09 14.71
CA LYS A 22 -3.44 -1.31 14.67
C LYS A 22 -2.46 -2.27 15.34
N GLY A 23 -1.30 -1.79 15.78
CA GLY A 23 -0.33 -2.60 16.51
C GLY A 23 0.73 -3.28 15.68
N TYR A 24 0.91 -2.87 14.43
CA TYR A 24 1.96 -3.44 13.58
C TYR A 24 3.34 -2.87 13.92
N ASP A 25 4.35 -3.74 13.84
CA ASP A 25 5.74 -3.32 13.68
C ASP A 25 5.95 -3.06 12.19
N ILE A 26 6.55 -1.93 11.84
CA ILE A 26 6.61 -1.49 10.45
C ILE A 26 8.05 -1.40 9.97
N LYS A 27 8.31 -2.02 8.82
CA LYS A 27 9.54 -1.84 8.06
C LYS A 27 9.24 -1.03 6.81
N VAL A 28 10.17 -0.16 6.42
CA VAL A 28 10.00 0.76 5.30
C VAL A 28 11.10 0.51 4.29
N GLY A 29 10.76 0.49 3.02
CA GLY A 29 11.69 0.56 1.91
C GLY A 29 11.87 -0.71 1.09
N TYR A 30 12.22 -1.85 1.70
CA TYR A 30 12.59 -3.01 0.89
C TYR A 30 12.15 -4.33 1.49
N TYR A 31 11.79 -5.27 0.62
CA TYR A 31 11.66 -6.68 0.89
C TYR A 31 12.61 -7.40 -0.07
N GLY A 32 13.79 -7.78 0.44
CA GLY A 32 14.85 -8.28 -0.42
C GLY A 32 15.34 -7.16 -1.35
N ASP A 33 15.28 -7.41 -2.66
CA ASP A 33 15.64 -6.43 -3.70
C ASP A 33 14.44 -5.61 -4.19
N LYS A 34 13.25 -5.84 -3.63
CA LYS A 34 12.02 -5.18 -4.07
C LYS A 34 11.71 -4.00 -3.18
N GLU A 35 11.41 -2.86 -3.81
CA GLU A 35 10.97 -1.67 -3.10
C GLU A 35 9.50 -1.81 -2.72
N ILE A 36 9.22 -1.80 -1.41
CA ILE A 36 7.87 -1.86 -0.85
C ILE A 36 7.74 -0.73 0.16
N ASP A 37 6.69 0.06 0.07
CA ASP A 37 6.55 1.23 0.93
C ASP A 37 6.47 0.84 2.41
N PHE A 38 5.61 -0.10 2.76
CA PHE A 38 5.49 -0.56 4.15
C PHE A 38 5.30 -2.06 4.23
N ILE A 39 5.99 -2.68 5.19
CA ILE A 39 5.79 -4.06 5.57
C ILE A 39 5.41 -4.06 7.05
N GLY A 40 4.18 -4.45 7.37
CA GLY A 40 3.73 -4.56 8.75
C GLY A 40 3.82 -6.00 9.23
N GLU A 41 4.28 -6.17 10.47
CA GLU A 41 4.31 -7.48 11.13
C GLU A 41 3.55 -7.39 12.44
N LYS A 42 2.71 -8.40 12.69
CA LYS A 42 1.90 -8.45 13.89
C LYS A 42 1.51 -9.89 14.17
N ASN A 43 1.85 -10.38 15.37
CA ASN A 43 1.48 -11.73 15.80
C ASN A 43 1.92 -12.84 14.82
N GLY A 44 3.10 -12.67 14.20
CA GLY A 44 3.62 -13.64 13.24
C GLY A 44 3.04 -13.52 11.85
N GLU A 45 2.15 -12.57 11.61
CA GLU A 45 1.57 -12.30 10.29
C GLU A 45 2.15 -11.06 9.67
N LYS A 46 2.06 -10.95 8.35
CA LYS A 46 2.59 -9.80 7.61
C LYS A 46 1.51 -9.18 6.74
N ILE A 47 1.71 -7.89 6.45
CA ILE A 47 0.94 -7.17 5.46
C ILE A 47 1.91 -6.33 4.63
N TYR A 48 1.72 -6.31 3.32
CA TYR A 48 2.57 -5.53 2.40
C TYR A 48 1.73 -4.43 1.78
N ILE A 49 2.22 -3.20 1.85
CA ILE A 49 1.45 -2.04 1.37
C ILE A 49 2.30 -1.16 0.47
N GLN A 50 1.75 -0.85 -0.70
CA GLN A 50 2.22 0.23 -1.57
C GLN A 50 1.23 1.37 -1.50
N VAL A 51 1.72 2.59 -1.60
CA VAL A 51 0.90 3.80 -1.53
C VAL A 51 1.06 4.59 -2.83
N ALA A 52 -0.04 4.93 -3.45
CA ALA A 52 -0.04 5.75 -4.68
C ALA A 52 -1.20 6.73 -4.63
N LEU A 53 -1.08 7.88 -5.31
CA LEU A 53 -2.18 8.84 -5.33
C LEU A 53 -3.37 8.28 -6.10
N LYS A 54 -3.13 7.74 -7.29
CA LYS A 54 -4.16 7.07 -8.06
C LYS A 54 -3.55 6.11 -9.09
N ILE A 55 -4.37 5.17 -9.53
CA ILE A 55 -4.01 4.23 -10.60
C ILE A 55 -4.85 4.63 -11.83
N ASP A 56 -4.25 5.35 -12.76
CA ASP A 56 -4.95 5.89 -13.92
C ASP A 56 -4.46 5.35 -15.26
N SER A 57 -3.54 4.39 -15.23
CA SER A 57 -3.03 3.77 -16.46
C SER A 57 -2.47 2.39 -16.15
N ASP A 58 -2.34 1.56 -17.18
CA ASP A 58 -1.73 0.23 -17.07
C ASP A 58 -0.27 0.33 -16.62
N LYS A 59 0.44 1.34 -17.08
CA LYS A 59 1.83 1.55 -16.69
C LYS A 59 1.96 1.85 -15.19
N THR A 60 1.09 2.70 -14.66
CA THR A 60 1.05 3.00 -13.23
C THR A 60 0.69 1.74 -12.44
N ALA A 61 -0.29 0.98 -12.92
CA ALA A 61 -0.67 -0.27 -12.28
C ALA A 61 0.50 -1.26 -12.23
N GLU A 62 1.22 -1.44 -13.33
CA GLU A 62 2.40 -2.31 -13.36
C GLU A 62 3.46 -1.88 -12.34
N GLY A 63 3.68 -0.57 -12.22
CA GLY A 63 4.64 -0.04 -11.26
C GLY A 63 4.24 -0.28 -9.81
N GLU A 64 3.00 0.01 -9.47
CA GLU A 64 2.53 -0.08 -8.08
C GLU A 64 2.25 -1.52 -7.64
N PHE A 65 1.68 -2.35 -8.51
CA PHE A 65 1.36 -3.73 -8.17
C PHE A 65 2.53 -4.69 -8.44
N GLY A 66 3.44 -4.33 -9.36
CA GLY A 66 4.45 -5.26 -9.86
C GLY A 66 5.35 -5.84 -8.79
N ASN A 67 5.87 -5.03 -7.87
CA ASN A 67 6.73 -5.53 -6.81
C ASN A 67 5.97 -6.43 -5.83
N LEU A 68 4.72 -6.08 -5.54
CA LEU A 68 3.87 -6.90 -4.67
C LEU A 68 3.60 -8.27 -5.30
N LEU A 69 3.40 -8.30 -6.61
CA LEU A 69 3.16 -9.57 -7.34
C LEU A 69 4.35 -10.52 -7.27
N LYS A 70 5.55 -10.00 -7.09
CA LYS A 70 6.77 -10.81 -7.01
C LYS A 70 6.96 -11.46 -5.65
N ILE A 71 6.20 -11.06 -4.64
CA ILE A 71 6.30 -11.64 -3.30
C ILE A 71 5.48 -12.93 -3.27
N GLN A 72 6.16 -14.06 -3.08
CA GLN A 72 5.56 -15.39 -3.16
C GLN A 72 5.18 -15.91 -1.78
N ASP A 73 4.22 -15.27 -1.14
CA ASP A 73 3.61 -15.76 0.07
C ASP A 73 2.11 -15.48 0.04
N ASN A 74 1.39 -15.91 1.06
CA ASN A 74 -0.06 -15.78 1.12
C ASN A 74 -0.53 -14.64 2.02
N TYR A 75 0.37 -13.78 2.45
CA TYR A 75 0.00 -12.64 3.28
C TYR A 75 -0.68 -11.56 2.43
N PRO A 76 -1.56 -10.76 3.06
CA PRO A 76 -2.25 -9.67 2.34
C PRO A 76 -1.30 -8.68 1.69
N LYS A 77 -1.65 -8.29 0.48
CA LYS A 77 -0.92 -7.30 -0.31
C LYS A 77 -1.91 -6.27 -0.81
N ILE A 78 -1.66 -5.01 -0.48
CA ILE A 78 -2.63 -3.95 -0.71
C ILE A 78 -1.94 -2.75 -1.36
N VAL A 79 -2.58 -2.17 -2.37
CA VAL A 79 -2.22 -0.85 -2.87
C VAL A 79 -3.27 0.13 -2.35
N VAL A 80 -2.82 1.10 -1.55
CA VAL A 80 -3.69 2.14 -0.98
C VAL A 80 -3.58 3.40 -1.82
N THR A 81 -4.70 3.96 -2.20
CA THR A 81 -4.74 5.17 -3.03
C THR A 81 -5.69 6.22 -2.46
N GLU A 82 -5.57 7.45 -2.98
CA GLU A 82 -6.55 8.50 -2.74
C GLU A 82 -7.80 8.33 -3.61
N ASP A 83 -7.73 7.45 -4.60
CA ASP A 83 -8.78 7.25 -5.59
C ASP A 83 -10.08 6.79 -4.92
N THR A 84 -11.20 7.39 -5.33
CA THR A 84 -12.50 7.06 -4.78
C THR A 84 -13.11 5.81 -5.39
N PHE A 85 -12.60 5.31 -6.49
CA PHE A 85 -13.07 4.08 -7.09
C PHE A 85 -12.57 2.88 -6.28
N SER A 86 -13.51 2.23 -5.63
CA SER A 86 -13.21 1.07 -4.80
C SER A 86 -13.39 -0.22 -5.60
N GLY A 87 -12.82 -1.27 -5.08
CA GLY A 87 -13.28 -2.61 -5.40
C GLY A 87 -12.53 -3.32 -6.49
N ASN A 88 -11.43 -2.81 -6.92
CA ASN A 88 -10.67 -3.52 -7.93
C ASN A 88 -9.48 -4.23 -7.30
N SER A 89 -9.32 -5.48 -7.70
CA SER A 89 -8.10 -6.22 -7.44
C SER A 89 -7.30 -6.29 -8.74
N TYR A 90 -6.01 -6.40 -8.60
CA TYR A 90 -5.11 -6.59 -9.73
C TYR A 90 -4.35 -7.89 -9.48
N GLU A 91 -4.71 -8.94 -10.22
CA GLU A 91 -4.10 -10.26 -10.09
C GLU A 91 -4.00 -10.74 -8.64
N GLY A 92 -5.07 -10.57 -7.88
CA GLY A 92 -5.16 -11.00 -6.49
C GLY A 92 -4.69 -9.99 -5.46
N ILE A 93 -4.09 -8.88 -5.89
CA ILE A 93 -3.70 -7.80 -4.98
C ILE A 93 -4.83 -6.81 -4.86
N ARG A 94 -5.16 -6.46 -3.62
CA ARG A 94 -6.27 -5.56 -3.34
C ARG A 94 -5.89 -4.11 -3.62
N HIS A 95 -6.80 -3.37 -4.28
CA HIS A 95 -6.74 -1.92 -4.39
C HIS A 95 -7.73 -1.33 -3.38
N CYS A 96 -7.26 -0.51 -2.46
CA CYS A 96 -8.06 0.02 -1.36
C CYS A 96 -7.93 1.53 -1.27
N PRO A 97 -9.03 2.28 -1.43
CA PRO A 97 -9.00 3.73 -1.16
C PRO A 97 -8.64 4.02 0.29
N ILE A 98 -7.94 5.11 0.53
CA ILE A 98 -7.45 5.46 1.87
C ILE A 98 -8.57 5.51 2.91
N ARG A 99 -9.73 6.05 2.56
CA ARG A 99 -10.85 6.14 3.50
C ARG A 99 -11.29 4.76 3.98
N GLN A 100 -11.39 3.81 3.06
CA GLN A 100 -11.76 2.45 3.41
C GLN A 100 -10.67 1.78 4.25
N PHE A 101 -9.41 1.99 3.87
CA PHE A 101 -8.28 1.44 4.60
C PHE A 101 -8.29 1.91 6.07
N LEU A 102 -8.55 3.19 6.30
CA LEU A 102 -8.55 3.76 7.65
C LEU A 102 -9.73 3.29 8.50
N MET A 103 -10.76 2.73 7.88
CA MET A 103 -11.92 2.17 8.58
C MET A 103 -11.78 0.69 8.93
N GLU A 104 -10.74 0.05 8.47
CA GLU A 104 -10.52 -1.40 8.69
C GLU A 104 -9.65 -1.73 9.92
#